data_e5bc1097822e700f713b82b09282bb61
#
_entry.id   e5bc1097822e700f713b82b09282bb61
#
_cell.length_a   1.000
_cell.length_b   1.000
_cell.length_c   1.000
_cell.angle_alpha   90.00
_cell.angle_beta   90.00
_cell.angle_gamma   90.00
#
_symmetry.space_group_name_H-M   'P 1'
#
loop_
_entity.id
_entity.type
_entity.pdbx_description
1 polymer ?
#
loop_
_entity_poly.entity_id
_entity_poly.type
_entity_poly.pdbx_seq_one_letter_code
_entity_poly.pdbx_strand_id
1 'polypeptide(L)'
;LLSCAESTDLVHWKKHGPIFKDAMNGKYKNLWSKSGAVVCRQEGDHFYPVKLKETYWMYWGESDIYAATSDDLIHWTPVEFLADGADPTHSFSQHDSRCKDNDEVARVLLPIIRPRVGNYDEFLCEPGPQAILTDVGIVLIYNGKGNNPERLGGHDTMYQGGQLLIDPENPTCLIARTTRPFISPSESFELEGQVMPTCFLEGLVSFHGRYYMYYGTADSKVAVASAPQE
;
A
#
# COMPACT_ATOMS: atom_id res chain seq x y z
N LEU A 1 -7.02 1.73 -13.80
CA LEU A 1 -7.60 2.49 -12.68
C LEU A 1 -8.06 1.54 -11.59
N LEU A 2 -7.77 1.86 -10.33
CA LEU A 2 -8.27 1.13 -9.18
C LEU A 2 -9.80 1.28 -9.12
N SER A 3 -10.51 0.16 -9.02
CA SER A 3 -11.98 0.11 -9.11
C SER A 3 -12.55 -0.73 -7.97
N CYS A 4 -13.80 -0.44 -7.59
CA CYS A 4 -14.50 -1.15 -6.53
C CYS A 4 -15.64 -2.01 -7.10
N ALA A 5 -15.81 -3.20 -6.52
CA ALA A 5 -16.99 -4.03 -6.66
C ALA A 5 -17.35 -4.64 -5.30
N GLU A 6 -18.62 -4.82 -5.03
CA GLU A 6 -19.16 -5.44 -3.81
C GLU A 6 -20.00 -6.67 -4.11
N SER A 7 -20.03 -7.61 -3.17
CA SER A 7 -20.88 -8.81 -3.22
C SER A 7 -21.27 -9.22 -1.81
N THR A 8 -22.44 -9.81 -1.67
CA THR A 8 -22.93 -10.41 -0.42
C THR A 8 -22.82 -11.93 -0.41
N ASP A 9 -22.51 -12.54 -1.56
CA ASP A 9 -22.49 -14.01 -1.75
C ASP A 9 -21.27 -14.53 -2.51
N LEU A 10 -20.35 -13.64 -2.92
CA LEU A 10 -19.14 -13.89 -3.72
C LEU A 10 -19.41 -14.44 -5.14
N VAL A 11 -20.68 -14.49 -5.56
CA VAL A 11 -21.12 -14.96 -6.88
C VAL A 11 -21.65 -13.80 -7.71
N HIS A 12 -22.52 -12.96 -7.12
CA HIS A 12 -23.11 -11.81 -7.77
C HIS A 12 -22.40 -10.53 -7.32
N TRP A 13 -21.85 -9.79 -8.28
CA TRP A 13 -21.04 -8.61 -8.03
C TRP A 13 -21.65 -7.34 -8.61
N LYS A 14 -21.80 -6.33 -7.76
CA LYS A 14 -22.13 -4.98 -8.17
C LYS A 14 -20.85 -4.16 -8.38
N LYS A 15 -20.59 -3.74 -9.61
CA LYS A 15 -19.42 -2.94 -9.98
C LYS A 15 -19.72 -1.46 -9.82
N HIS A 16 -18.89 -0.75 -9.05
CA HIS A 16 -19.00 0.70 -8.82
C HIS A 16 -18.09 1.50 -9.77
N GLY A 17 -17.12 0.86 -10.39
CA GLY A 17 -16.13 1.48 -11.28
C GLY A 17 -14.98 2.17 -10.53
N PRO A 18 -14.28 3.11 -11.18
CA PRO A 18 -13.10 3.76 -10.61
C PRO A 18 -13.41 4.52 -9.33
N ILE A 19 -12.64 4.26 -8.27
CA ILE A 19 -12.90 4.75 -6.91
C ILE A 19 -12.69 6.26 -6.74
N PHE A 20 -11.88 6.90 -7.61
CA PHE A 20 -11.59 8.34 -7.57
C PHE A 20 -12.38 9.17 -8.59
N LYS A 21 -13.34 8.55 -9.30
CA LYS A 21 -14.05 9.19 -10.42
C LYS A 21 -14.73 10.51 -10.07
N ASP A 22 -15.30 10.59 -8.87
CA ASP A 22 -16.06 11.75 -8.39
C ASP A 22 -15.27 12.61 -7.38
N ALA A 23 -14.06 12.17 -7.00
CA ALA A 23 -13.25 12.85 -6.02
C ALA A 23 -12.86 14.26 -6.47
N MET A 24 -13.07 15.25 -5.59
CA MET A 24 -12.73 16.65 -5.83
C MET A 24 -13.24 17.16 -7.20
N ASN A 25 -14.54 16.96 -7.46
CA ASN A 25 -15.20 17.30 -8.73
C ASN A 25 -14.56 16.64 -9.96
N GLY A 26 -14.09 15.41 -9.83
CA GLY A 26 -13.46 14.64 -10.90
C GLY A 26 -12.02 14.99 -11.21
N LYS A 27 -11.33 15.72 -10.33
CA LYS A 27 -9.89 16.06 -10.47
C LYS A 27 -9.04 14.81 -10.71
N TYR A 28 -9.37 13.70 -10.07
CA TYR A 28 -8.61 12.45 -10.11
C TYR A 28 -9.24 11.32 -10.95
N LYS A 29 -10.28 11.61 -11.74
CA LYS A 29 -11.02 10.60 -12.52
C LYS A 29 -10.16 9.78 -13.49
N ASN A 30 -9.07 10.37 -14.01
CA ASN A 30 -8.17 9.72 -14.96
C ASN A 30 -6.79 9.40 -14.35
N LEU A 31 -6.63 9.58 -13.02
CA LEU A 31 -5.37 9.31 -12.35
C LEU A 31 -5.04 7.82 -12.44
N TRP A 32 -3.85 7.51 -12.95
CA TRP A 32 -3.33 6.15 -12.91
C TRP A 32 -3.26 5.68 -11.45
N SER A 33 -3.88 4.56 -11.17
CA SER A 33 -3.93 3.98 -9.83
C SER A 33 -3.91 2.46 -9.93
N LYS A 34 -3.14 1.83 -9.07
CA LYS A 34 -2.99 0.39 -8.95
C LYS A 34 -2.81 0.06 -7.49
N SER A 35 -3.08 -1.15 -7.08
CA SER A 35 -3.01 -1.62 -5.70
C SER A 35 -3.67 -0.70 -4.66
N GLY A 36 -4.35 -1.28 -3.71
CA GLY A 36 -5.00 -0.54 -2.64
C GLY A 36 -5.08 -1.39 -1.37
N ALA A 37 -4.44 -0.93 -0.29
CA ALA A 37 -4.41 -1.57 1.01
C ALA A 37 -5.29 -0.80 1.99
N VAL A 38 -6.50 -1.24 2.20
CA VAL A 38 -7.43 -0.65 3.19
C VAL A 38 -6.93 -0.98 4.60
N VAL A 39 -7.02 0.00 5.52
CA VAL A 39 -6.67 -0.21 6.93
C VAL A 39 -7.74 -1.04 7.60
N CYS A 40 -7.34 -2.19 8.09
CA CYS A 40 -8.19 -3.18 8.75
C CYS A 40 -7.70 -3.48 10.17
N ARG A 41 -8.59 -3.91 11.04
CA ARG A 41 -8.25 -4.56 12.31
C ARG A 41 -8.52 -6.04 12.20
N GLN A 42 -7.66 -6.83 12.80
CA GLN A 42 -7.88 -8.27 12.93
C GLN A 42 -8.75 -8.56 14.14
N GLU A 43 -9.78 -9.39 13.96
CA GLU A 43 -10.62 -9.95 15.02
C GLU A 43 -10.77 -11.46 14.74
N GLY A 44 -10.09 -12.28 15.56
CA GLY A 44 -9.96 -13.72 15.29
C GLY A 44 -9.24 -13.97 13.97
N ASP A 45 -9.86 -14.74 13.09
CA ASP A 45 -9.33 -15.05 11.76
C ASP A 45 -9.76 -14.04 10.66
N HIS A 46 -10.47 -12.96 11.02
CA HIS A 46 -11.02 -12.01 10.07
C HIS A 46 -10.34 -10.64 10.13
N PHE A 47 -10.28 -9.96 9.00
CA PHE A 47 -9.86 -8.57 8.87
C PHE A 47 -11.05 -7.70 8.53
N TYR A 48 -11.32 -6.69 9.35
CA TYR A 48 -12.42 -5.74 9.16
C TYR A 48 -11.88 -4.34 8.91
N PRO A 49 -12.34 -3.63 7.85
CA PRO A 49 -12.02 -2.22 7.67
C PRO A 49 -12.41 -1.41 8.92
N VAL A 50 -11.53 -0.53 9.36
CA VAL A 50 -11.77 0.31 10.54
C VAL A 50 -11.64 1.78 10.21
N LYS A 51 -12.44 2.61 10.87
CA LYS A 51 -12.32 4.06 10.81
C LYS A 51 -11.27 4.55 11.79
N LEU A 52 -10.39 5.43 11.32
CA LEU A 52 -9.49 6.24 12.13
C LEU A 52 -10.01 7.68 12.05
N LYS A 53 -10.35 8.29 13.19
CA LYS A 53 -10.93 9.65 13.22
C LYS A 53 -12.13 9.81 12.27
N GLU A 54 -13.10 8.90 12.39
CA GLU A 54 -14.39 8.89 11.66
C GLU A 54 -14.30 8.53 10.16
N THR A 55 -13.14 8.28 9.58
CA THR A 55 -13.00 7.94 8.16
C THR A 55 -12.17 6.66 7.95
N TYR A 56 -12.46 5.91 6.87
CA TYR A 56 -11.64 4.79 6.42
C TYR A 56 -10.40 5.31 5.70
N TRP A 57 -9.30 4.58 5.81
CA TRP A 57 -8.02 4.89 5.18
C TRP A 57 -7.58 3.77 4.26
N MET A 58 -6.94 4.14 3.16
CA MET A 58 -6.33 3.22 2.20
C MET A 58 -5.00 3.80 1.73
N TYR A 59 -4.00 2.93 1.61
CA TYR A 59 -2.75 3.21 0.94
C TYR A 59 -2.82 2.66 -0.48
N TRP A 60 -2.44 3.45 -1.49
CA TRP A 60 -2.61 3.10 -2.89
C TRP A 60 -1.49 3.68 -3.75
N GLY A 61 -1.26 3.11 -4.93
CA GLY A 61 -0.33 3.64 -5.91
C GLY A 61 0.50 2.56 -6.60
N GLU A 62 1.28 3.02 -7.55
CA GLU A 62 2.34 2.28 -8.24
C GLU A 62 3.51 3.24 -8.43
N SER A 63 4.74 2.80 -8.21
CA SER A 63 5.97 3.57 -8.08
C SER A 63 6.10 4.30 -6.76
N ASP A 64 5.12 5.09 -6.37
CA ASP A 64 5.01 5.76 -5.07
C ASP A 64 3.73 5.32 -4.36
N ILE A 65 3.71 5.38 -3.03
CA ILE A 65 2.51 5.08 -2.22
C ILE A 65 1.89 6.37 -1.69
N TYR A 66 0.61 6.52 -1.94
CA TYR A 66 -0.24 7.64 -1.51
C TYR A 66 -1.26 7.17 -0.49
N ALA A 67 -1.95 8.12 0.15
CA ALA A 67 -3.09 7.85 1.00
C ALA A 67 -4.40 8.33 0.38
N ALA A 68 -5.49 7.68 0.74
CA ALA A 68 -6.86 8.11 0.42
C ALA A 68 -7.79 7.82 1.59
N THR A 69 -8.89 8.57 1.67
CA THR A 69 -9.93 8.42 2.70
C THR A 69 -11.28 8.12 2.07
N SER A 70 -12.16 7.48 2.83
CA SER A 70 -13.53 7.16 2.42
C SER A 70 -14.47 7.11 3.62
N ASP A 71 -15.74 7.44 3.41
CA ASP A 71 -16.80 7.29 4.41
C ASP A 71 -17.56 5.97 4.24
N ASP A 72 -17.50 5.34 3.05
CA ASP A 72 -18.34 4.20 2.66
C ASP A 72 -17.61 3.01 2.02
N LEU A 73 -16.26 3.05 1.91
CA LEU A 73 -15.40 2.06 1.27
C LEU A 73 -15.57 1.93 -0.26
N ILE A 74 -16.44 2.71 -0.87
CA ILE A 74 -16.74 2.69 -2.30
C ILE A 74 -16.16 3.92 -3.00
N HIS A 75 -16.43 5.09 -2.42
CA HIS A 75 -15.97 6.38 -2.95
C HIS A 75 -14.78 6.87 -2.13
N TRP A 76 -13.64 7.02 -2.79
CA TRP A 76 -12.39 7.39 -2.15
C TRP A 76 -11.92 8.77 -2.60
N THR A 77 -11.31 9.49 -1.71
CA THR A 77 -10.72 10.81 -1.97
C THR A 77 -9.23 10.77 -1.66
N PRO A 78 -8.34 11.02 -2.63
CA PRO A 78 -6.90 11.13 -2.38
C PRO A 78 -6.60 12.23 -1.36
N VAL A 79 -5.66 11.96 -0.45
CA VAL A 79 -5.19 12.93 0.54
C VAL A 79 -4.24 13.91 -0.13
N GLU A 80 -4.56 15.21 -0.08
CA GLU A 80 -3.73 16.29 -0.60
C GLU A 80 -3.06 17.06 0.53
N PHE A 81 -1.88 17.58 0.23
CA PHE A 81 -1.08 18.41 1.13
C PHE A 81 -1.00 19.84 0.59
N LEU A 82 -0.73 20.81 1.47
CA LEU A 82 -0.48 22.18 1.05
C LEU A 82 0.86 22.28 0.29
N ALA A 83 0.89 23.03 -0.81
CA ALA A 83 2.05 23.08 -1.69
C ALA A 83 3.24 23.88 -1.10
N ASP A 84 2.98 24.86 -0.23
CA ASP A 84 4.02 25.66 0.40
C ASP A 84 4.48 25.03 1.72
N GLY A 85 5.69 24.55 1.73
CA GLY A 85 6.35 23.92 2.87
C GLY A 85 6.49 22.41 2.78
N ALA A 86 6.15 21.83 1.66
CA ALA A 86 6.38 20.42 1.39
C ALA A 86 7.86 20.12 1.17
N ASP A 87 8.64 19.98 2.24
CA ASP A 87 9.91 19.27 2.18
C ASP A 87 9.60 17.78 1.99
N PRO A 88 9.91 17.17 0.84
CA PRO A 88 9.61 15.77 0.56
C PRO A 88 10.41 14.80 1.46
N THR A 89 11.31 15.28 2.31
CA THR A 89 12.13 14.46 3.20
C THR A 89 11.63 14.42 4.65
N HIS A 90 10.65 15.24 5.01
CA HIS A 90 10.08 15.29 6.35
C HIS A 90 8.67 14.74 6.41
N SER A 91 8.40 13.95 7.43
CA SER A 91 7.04 13.53 7.81
C SER A 91 6.19 14.77 8.11
N PHE A 92 5.14 14.98 7.32
CA PHE A 92 4.26 16.13 7.50
C PHE A 92 3.46 16.00 8.80
N SER A 93 3.78 16.84 9.80
CA SER A 93 2.87 17.02 10.92
C SER A 93 1.77 18.03 10.49
N GLN A 94 0.50 17.67 10.63
CA GLN A 94 -0.65 18.57 10.41
C GLN A 94 -0.70 19.75 11.40
N HIS A 95 0.31 19.94 12.24
CA HIS A 95 0.36 20.96 13.29
C HIS A 95 1.34 22.11 12.99
N ASP A 96 1.57 22.42 11.71
CA ASP A 96 2.25 23.67 11.40
C ASP A 96 1.28 24.86 11.53
N SER A 97 1.37 25.55 12.66
CA SER A 97 0.53 26.73 13.02
C SER A 97 0.76 27.97 12.14
N ARG A 98 1.46 27.85 11.00
CA ARG A 98 1.76 28.94 10.07
C ARG A 98 0.74 29.12 8.96
N CYS A 99 -0.28 28.25 8.85
CA CYS A 99 -1.38 28.45 7.92
C CYS A 99 -2.30 29.58 8.42
N LYS A 100 -2.16 30.77 7.87
CA LYS A 100 -3.15 31.83 7.99
C LYS A 100 -4.29 31.56 7.01
N ASP A 101 -5.52 31.68 7.48
CA ASP A 101 -6.79 31.26 6.84
C ASP A 101 -7.19 31.97 5.53
N ASN A 102 -6.31 32.69 4.82
CA ASN A 102 -6.75 33.56 3.73
C ASN A 102 -5.95 33.53 2.42
N ASP A 103 -4.99 32.61 2.24
CA ASP A 103 -4.36 32.42 0.94
C ASP A 103 -4.84 31.11 0.31
N GLU A 104 -5.27 31.13 -0.95
CA GLU A 104 -5.54 29.95 -1.78
C GLU A 104 -4.24 29.17 -2.00
N VAL A 105 -3.73 28.52 -0.96
CA VAL A 105 -2.58 27.67 -1.10
C VAL A 105 -2.97 26.44 -1.91
N ALA A 106 -2.29 26.23 -3.03
CA ALA A 106 -2.54 25.11 -3.90
C ALA A 106 -2.35 23.79 -3.11
N ARG A 107 -3.33 22.90 -3.19
CA ARG A 107 -3.22 21.54 -2.65
C ARG A 107 -2.72 20.59 -3.71
N VAL A 108 -1.77 19.75 -3.37
CA VAL A 108 -1.12 18.80 -4.28
C VAL A 108 -1.14 17.39 -3.70
N LEU A 109 -1.20 16.41 -4.59
CA LEU A 109 -1.03 15.00 -4.23
C LEU A 109 0.46 14.73 -4.04
N LEU A 110 0.85 14.36 -2.83
CA LEU A 110 2.21 13.95 -2.51
C LEU A 110 2.24 12.51 -2.02
N PRO A 111 3.23 11.72 -2.43
CA PRO A 111 3.40 10.38 -1.89
C PRO A 111 3.86 10.44 -0.44
N ILE A 112 3.32 9.53 0.37
CA ILE A 112 3.77 9.30 1.75
C ILE A 112 4.98 8.36 1.81
N ILE A 113 5.15 7.52 0.78
CA ILE A 113 6.25 6.58 0.63
C ILE A 113 6.81 6.68 -0.78
N ARG A 114 8.15 6.78 -0.87
CA ARG A 114 8.89 6.80 -2.14
C ARG A 114 9.93 5.70 -2.19
N PRO A 115 10.38 5.31 -3.38
CA PRO A 115 11.58 4.51 -3.57
C PRO A 115 12.80 5.09 -2.85
N ARG A 116 13.73 4.22 -2.44
CA ARG A 116 14.96 4.61 -1.73
C ARG A 116 16.18 4.18 -2.52
N VAL A 117 16.95 5.14 -2.98
CA VAL A 117 18.20 4.89 -3.71
C VAL A 117 19.12 3.94 -2.94
N GLY A 118 19.63 2.90 -3.61
CA GLY A 118 20.53 1.90 -3.03
C GLY A 118 19.85 0.87 -2.11
N ASN A 119 18.53 0.82 -2.09
CA ASN A 119 17.77 -0.16 -1.30
C ASN A 119 17.02 -1.16 -2.20
N TYR A 120 16.45 -2.18 -1.58
CA TYR A 120 15.66 -3.22 -2.28
C TYR A 120 14.37 -2.68 -2.95
N ASP A 121 14.01 -1.46 -2.70
CA ASP A 121 12.84 -0.75 -3.19
C ASP A 121 13.22 0.54 -3.95
N GLU A 122 14.36 0.50 -4.65
CA GLU A 122 14.95 1.66 -5.32
C GLU A 122 14.14 2.19 -6.50
N PHE A 123 13.42 1.33 -7.20
CA PHE A 123 12.74 1.69 -8.44
C PHE A 123 11.24 1.86 -8.30
N LEU A 124 10.63 1.16 -7.33
CA LEU A 124 9.18 1.14 -7.17
C LEU A 124 8.79 0.71 -5.75
N CYS A 125 7.72 1.34 -5.24
CA CYS A 125 7.00 0.92 -4.04
C CYS A 125 5.51 0.82 -4.37
N GLU A 126 4.88 -0.29 -3.97
CA GLU A 126 3.50 -0.57 -4.30
C GLU A 126 2.82 -1.30 -3.13
N PRO A 127 1.64 -0.88 -2.64
CA PRO A 127 0.97 -1.59 -1.56
C PRO A 127 0.73 -3.07 -1.89
N GLY A 128 0.84 -3.90 -0.89
CA GLY A 128 0.48 -5.31 -0.95
C GLY A 128 -0.96 -5.56 -0.45
N PRO A 129 -1.15 -6.52 0.47
CA PRO A 129 -2.45 -6.82 1.06
C PRO A 129 -2.96 -5.67 1.94
N GLN A 130 -4.14 -5.85 2.54
CA GLN A 130 -4.70 -4.89 3.49
C GLN A 130 -3.69 -4.47 4.56
N ALA A 131 -3.69 -3.19 4.92
CA ALA A 131 -2.90 -2.69 6.04
C ALA A 131 -3.55 -3.09 7.37
N ILE A 132 -2.75 -3.37 8.40
CA ILE A 132 -3.24 -3.88 9.68
C ILE A 132 -3.03 -2.86 10.77
N LEU A 133 -4.11 -2.42 11.41
CA LEU A 133 -4.04 -1.64 12.64
C LEU A 133 -3.69 -2.55 13.81
N THR A 134 -2.56 -2.28 14.44
CA THR A 134 -2.04 -2.97 15.62
C THR A 134 -1.93 -2.01 16.81
N ASP A 135 -1.57 -2.52 17.98
CA ASP A 135 -1.33 -1.68 19.17
C ASP A 135 -0.11 -0.75 19.05
N VAL A 136 0.80 -1.05 18.12
CA VAL A 136 2.01 -0.24 17.89
C VAL A 136 1.92 0.68 16.68
N GLY A 137 0.85 0.60 15.89
CA GLY A 137 0.63 1.41 14.70
C GLY A 137 0.00 0.63 13.54
N ILE A 138 -0.06 1.26 12.38
CA ILE A 138 -0.56 0.65 11.16
C ILE A 138 0.61 -0.03 10.45
N VAL A 139 0.56 -1.35 10.33
CA VAL A 139 1.52 -2.13 9.56
C VAL A 139 1.04 -2.23 8.12
N LEU A 140 1.81 -1.68 7.18
CA LEU A 140 1.59 -1.85 5.75
C LEU A 140 2.67 -2.74 5.16
N ILE A 141 2.26 -3.87 4.60
CA ILE A 141 3.11 -4.72 3.76
C ILE A 141 3.08 -4.15 2.35
N TYR A 142 4.26 -4.04 1.72
CA TYR A 142 4.37 -3.47 0.39
C TYR A 142 5.38 -4.24 -0.48
N ASN A 143 5.23 -4.10 -1.78
CA ASN A 143 6.14 -4.61 -2.79
C ASN A 143 7.16 -3.54 -3.15
N GLY A 144 8.44 -3.88 -3.05
CA GLY A 144 9.54 -3.05 -3.49
C GLY A 144 10.23 -3.68 -4.70
N LYS A 145 10.47 -2.89 -5.76
CA LYS A 145 11.33 -3.29 -6.86
C LYS A 145 12.69 -2.65 -6.71
N GLY A 146 13.73 -3.46 -6.68
CA GLY A 146 15.10 -3.00 -6.54
C GLY A 146 16.09 -3.81 -7.36
N ASN A 147 17.36 -3.53 -7.13
CA ASN A 147 18.46 -4.24 -7.77
C ASN A 147 18.50 -5.71 -7.33
N ASN A 148 18.93 -6.56 -8.25
CA ASN A 148 19.24 -7.97 -8.05
C ASN A 148 20.76 -8.18 -8.19
N PRO A 149 21.56 -7.92 -7.15
CA PRO A 149 23.02 -7.91 -7.24
C PRO A 149 23.61 -9.28 -7.58
N GLU A 150 22.94 -10.36 -7.23
CA GLU A 150 23.34 -11.74 -7.54
C GLU A 150 22.87 -12.19 -8.93
N ARG A 151 22.08 -11.35 -9.63
CA ARG A 151 21.49 -11.65 -10.94
C ARG A 151 20.73 -12.99 -10.96
N LEU A 152 20.02 -13.28 -9.87
CA LEU A 152 19.15 -14.46 -9.77
C LEU A 152 18.20 -14.51 -10.97
N GLY A 153 18.02 -15.68 -11.56
CA GLY A 153 17.22 -15.83 -12.78
C GLY A 153 17.77 -15.08 -14.01
N GLY A 154 18.99 -14.53 -13.95
CA GLY A 154 19.61 -13.78 -15.07
C GLY A 154 19.16 -12.32 -15.23
N HIS A 155 18.37 -11.79 -14.29
CA HIS A 155 17.81 -10.44 -14.32
C HIS A 155 18.58 -9.45 -13.44
N ASP A 156 18.56 -8.15 -13.79
CA ASP A 156 19.20 -7.09 -13.01
C ASP A 156 18.33 -6.54 -11.88
N THR A 157 17.03 -6.82 -11.90
CA THR A 157 16.05 -6.34 -10.91
C THR A 157 15.18 -7.47 -10.39
N MET A 158 14.57 -7.28 -9.22
CA MET A 158 13.62 -8.23 -8.62
C MET A 158 12.56 -7.49 -7.79
N TYR A 159 11.41 -8.14 -7.56
CA TYR A 159 10.40 -7.72 -6.60
C TYR A 159 10.54 -8.44 -5.27
N GLN A 160 10.45 -7.69 -4.17
CA GLN A 160 10.67 -8.15 -2.81
C GLN A 160 9.67 -7.51 -1.87
N GLY A 161 9.35 -8.18 -0.76
CA GLY A 161 8.40 -7.67 0.23
C GLY A 161 9.05 -6.89 1.35
N GLY A 162 8.51 -5.70 1.65
CA GLY A 162 8.89 -4.87 2.78
C GLY A 162 7.73 -4.54 3.71
N GLN A 163 8.04 -3.93 4.84
CA GLN A 163 7.06 -3.50 5.84
C GLN A 163 7.28 -2.05 6.24
N LEU A 164 6.18 -1.35 6.49
CA LEU A 164 6.11 0.00 7.01
C LEU A 164 5.33 -0.01 8.31
N LEU A 165 5.70 0.87 9.23
CA LEU A 165 4.90 1.22 10.41
C LEU A 165 4.50 2.68 10.28
N ILE A 166 3.20 2.95 10.34
CA ILE A 166 2.60 4.27 10.14
C ILE A 166 1.83 4.66 11.41
N ASP A 167 1.85 5.93 11.75
CA ASP A 167 1.19 6.48 12.94
C ASP A 167 -0.34 6.43 12.78
N PRO A 168 -1.08 5.72 13.65
CA PRO A 168 -2.53 5.67 13.58
C PRO A 168 -3.21 7.00 13.91
N GLU A 169 -2.53 7.90 14.65
CA GLU A 169 -3.01 9.26 14.93
C GLU A 169 -2.78 10.21 13.75
N ASN A 170 -1.78 9.93 12.91
CA ASN A 170 -1.54 10.63 11.67
C ASN A 170 -1.21 9.63 10.55
N PRO A 171 -2.21 9.06 9.86
CA PRO A 171 -2.00 7.98 8.87
C PRO A 171 -1.21 8.37 7.62
N THR A 172 -0.66 9.57 7.58
CA THR A 172 0.31 10.02 6.56
C THR A 172 1.75 10.09 7.11
N CYS A 173 1.95 9.82 8.39
CA CYS A 173 3.26 9.88 9.05
C CYS A 173 3.91 8.50 9.15
N LEU A 174 5.04 8.32 8.47
CA LEU A 174 5.85 7.11 8.56
C LEU A 174 6.65 7.10 9.87
N ILE A 175 6.48 6.06 10.68
CA ILE A 175 7.27 5.83 11.92
C ILE A 175 8.54 5.04 11.60
N ALA A 176 8.40 3.93 10.85
CA ALA A 176 9.52 3.05 10.54
C ALA A 176 9.31 2.34 9.18
N ARG A 177 10.43 1.91 8.59
CA ARG A 177 10.46 1.14 7.35
C ARG A 177 11.59 0.13 7.40
N THR A 178 11.34 -1.11 7.01
CA THR A 178 12.38 -2.15 6.98
C THR A 178 13.53 -1.76 6.06
N THR A 179 14.76 -1.98 6.52
CA THR A 179 15.98 -1.72 5.73
C THR A 179 16.35 -2.87 4.81
N ARG A 180 15.76 -4.05 5.07
CA ARG A 180 15.89 -5.26 4.26
C ARG A 180 14.51 -5.83 4.00
N PRO A 181 14.30 -6.51 2.88
CA PRO A 181 13.05 -7.21 2.63
C PRO A 181 12.90 -8.35 3.65
N PHE A 182 11.65 -8.65 4.03
CA PHE A 182 11.37 -9.83 4.87
C PHE A 182 11.11 -11.09 4.04
N ILE A 183 10.81 -10.91 2.75
CA ILE A 183 10.67 -11.99 1.77
C ILE A 183 11.29 -11.55 0.44
N SER A 184 12.05 -12.45 -0.17
CA SER A 184 12.75 -12.25 -1.45
C SER A 184 12.71 -13.52 -2.27
N PRO A 185 12.78 -13.45 -3.59
CA PRO A 185 12.85 -14.61 -4.44
C PRO A 185 14.07 -15.49 -4.10
N SER A 186 13.82 -16.78 -3.84
CA SER A 186 14.85 -17.80 -3.54
C SER A 186 14.53 -19.14 -4.18
N GLU A 187 13.25 -19.45 -4.37
CA GLU A 187 12.81 -20.72 -4.91
C GLU A 187 12.76 -20.69 -6.45
N SER A 188 12.97 -21.85 -7.09
CA SER A 188 12.99 -21.93 -8.55
C SER A 188 11.74 -21.34 -9.22
N PHE A 189 10.57 -21.51 -8.61
CA PHE A 189 9.31 -20.98 -9.13
C PHE A 189 9.15 -19.46 -8.93
N GLU A 190 10.02 -18.83 -8.15
CA GLU A 190 10.07 -17.37 -7.94
C GLU A 190 11.09 -16.71 -8.87
N LEU A 191 12.09 -17.51 -9.33
CA LEU A 191 13.19 -17.04 -10.17
C LEU A 191 12.89 -17.14 -11.66
N GLU A 192 12.01 -18.06 -12.07
CA GLU A 192 11.72 -18.39 -13.46
C GLU A 192 10.25 -18.19 -13.79
N GLY A 193 9.97 -17.37 -14.82
CA GLY A 193 8.61 -17.10 -15.29
C GLY A 193 8.57 -16.12 -16.45
N GLN A 194 7.49 -15.36 -16.53
CA GLN A 194 7.29 -14.37 -17.61
C GLN A 194 8.06 -13.07 -17.38
N VAL A 195 8.42 -12.78 -16.12
CA VAL A 195 9.14 -11.56 -15.73
C VAL A 195 10.35 -11.89 -14.85
N MET A 196 11.06 -10.86 -14.39
CA MET A 196 12.18 -10.99 -13.45
C MET A 196 11.78 -11.75 -12.16
N PRO A 197 12.76 -12.21 -11.36
CA PRO A 197 12.50 -12.81 -10.06
C PRO A 197 11.53 -11.99 -9.23
N THR A 198 10.46 -12.62 -8.73
CA THR A 198 9.35 -11.88 -8.12
C THR A 198 8.73 -12.65 -6.97
N CYS A 199 8.65 -11.97 -5.81
CA CYS A 199 7.69 -12.23 -4.75
C CYS A 199 6.75 -11.01 -4.67
N PHE A 200 5.59 -11.06 -5.34
CA PHE A 200 4.62 -9.96 -5.37
C PHE A 200 3.46 -10.26 -4.42
N LEU A 201 3.48 -9.60 -3.26
CA LEU A 201 2.58 -9.86 -2.14
C LEU A 201 1.22 -9.19 -2.39
N GLU A 202 0.13 -9.99 -2.34
CA GLU A 202 -1.19 -9.48 -2.67
C GLU A 202 -2.27 -9.86 -1.64
N GLY A 203 -2.18 -11.04 -1.04
CA GLY A 203 -3.20 -11.53 -0.13
C GLY A 203 -2.63 -11.91 1.23
N LEU A 204 -3.29 -11.48 2.31
CA LEU A 204 -2.98 -11.91 3.67
C LEU A 204 -4.24 -12.43 4.34
N VAL A 205 -4.17 -13.66 4.82
CA VAL A 205 -5.25 -14.35 5.54
C VAL A 205 -4.74 -14.79 6.90
N SER A 206 -5.58 -14.64 7.91
CA SER A 206 -5.42 -15.26 9.24
C SER A 206 -6.27 -16.52 9.28
N PHE A 207 -5.70 -17.65 9.70
CA PHE A 207 -6.43 -18.90 9.84
C PHE A 207 -5.76 -19.83 10.85
N HIS A 208 -6.52 -20.26 11.86
CA HIS A 208 -6.06 -21.19 12.90
C HIS A 208 -4.71 -20.80 13.57
N GLY A 209 -4.55 -19.53 13.94
CA GLY A 209 -3.36 -19.04 14.63
C GLY A 209 -2.13 -18.89 13.72
N ARG A 210 -2.33 -18.81 12.43
CA ARG A 210 -1.26 -18.57 11.45
C ARG A 210 -1.67 -17.49 10.46
N TYR A 211 -0.68 -16.73 9.98
CA TYR A 211 -0.80 -15.91 8.79
C TYR A 211 -0.42 -16.71 7.55
N TYR A 212 -1.17 -16.50 6.47
CA TYR A 212 -0.88 -17.02 5.14
C TYR A 212 -0.78 -15.85 4.18
N MET A 213 0.41 -15.66 3.62
CA MET A 213 0.70 -14.62 2.64
C MET A 213 0.68 -15.25 1.25
N TYR A 214 -0.29 -14.86 0.44
CA TYR A 214 -0.38 -15.27 -0.96
C TYR A 214 0.35 -14.25 -1.83
N TYR A 215 1.16 -14.73 -2.75
CA TYR A 215 1.97 -13.87 -3.61
C TYR A 215 2.14 -14.44 -5.01
N GLY A 216 2.23 -13.54 -6.00
CA GLY A 216 2.58 -13.88 -7.38
C GLY A 216 4.08 -14.12 -7.52
N THR A 217 4.46 -15.09 -8.35
CA THR A 217 5.84 -15.45 -8.59
C THR A 217 6.16 -15.35 -10.07
N ALA A 218 7.06 -14.42 -10.45
CA ALA A 218 7.53 -14.16 -11.81
C ALA A 218 6.39 -14.11 -12.86
N ASP A 219 5.21 -13.57 -12.49
CA ASP A 219 3.97 -13.48 -13.29
C ASP A 219 3.49 -14.83 -13.87
N SER A 220 3.78 -15.93 -13.21
CA SER A 220 3.51 -17.27 -13.74
C SER A 220 2.73 -18.17 -12.80
N LYS A 221 2.90 -18.01 -11.49
CA LYS A 221 2.27 -18.89 -10.48
C LYS A 221 1.85 -18.06 -9.27
N VAL A 222 1.03 -18.65 -8.43
CA VAL A 222 0.71 -18.15 -7.08
C VAL A 222 1.32 -19.10 -6.07
N ALA A 223 2.02 -18.54 -5.10
CA ALA A 223 2.60 -19.27 -3.97
C ALA A 223 2.03 -18.76 -2.64
N VAL A 224 2.31 -19.47 -1.57
CA VAL A 224 1.92 -19.12 -0.21
C VAL A 224 3.08 -19.32 0.76
N ALA A 225 3.37 -18.31 1.56
CA ALA A 225 4.21 -18.40 2.75
C ALA A 225 3.34 -18.35 4.00
N SER A 226 3.76 -18.98 5.09
CA SER A 226 3.02 -18.92 6.35
C SER A 226 3.92 -18.70 7.55
N ALA A 227 3.40 -17.96 8.53
CA ALA A 227 4.04 -17.70 9.82
C ALA A 227 3.05 -17.92 10.97
N PRO A 228 3.48 -18.35 12.18
CA PRO A 228 2.60 -18.36 13.34
C PRO A 228 2.17 -16.93 13.70
N GLN A 229 1.02 -16.79 14.33
CA GLN A 229 0.62 -15.60 15.06
C GLN A 229 1.20 -15.73 16.49
N GLU A 230 2.02 -14.78 16.89
CA GLU A 230 2.57 -14.70 18.27
C GLU A 230 1.71 -13.78 19.13
#